data_84cd636509c039ff4d4b8b400cd8f090
#
_entry.id   84cd636509c039ff4d4b8b400cd8f090
#
_cell.length_a   1.000
_cell.length_b   1.000
_cell.length_c   1.000
_cell.angle_alpha   90.00
_cell.angle_beta   90.00
_cell.angle_gamma   90.00
#
_symmetry.space_group_name_H-M   'P 1'
#
loop_
_entity.id
_entity.type
_entity.pdbx_description
1 polymer ?
#
loop_
_entity_poly.entity_id
_entity_poly.type
_entity_poly.pdbx_seq_one_letter_code
_entity_poly.pdbx_strand_id
1 'polypeptide(L)'
;CLWTVIWATFCFKFDAMELPGQQIDAAFAYHALDHVLNLDIKAEPGCLRLTSIMASVGKSTSNAEIMEKMMEAGMNIALLNLCFGTKDEHLETIKLLRKAAKSYSVKMGRHYPLCIAARLTGRKIRTGTIADTYGDSCELKMGEVVRLTTDETYKDRCCMYTVYVDFPGFNEQVSMGDMICIDNDMILLKVQLITISAVTCKVERGGILGSYKDVFVPNVEFDMPNYSDRDKIYIDMAIHQQLDILIASFVHDERALLELKNLLGEKGKKIAVMADIQTMLAFLRFDQILENSDAVIVTRQELGSEITPKKIVLAQKNLIARANKANVPVFVNAQLLSSMRNVKLPLRAELMDIGNCVLDGADGLVLSSETAVGIYPVEAVACMASTCKEAEACVWTKQFFLDIVDHTYFPCDQASSLAMAAVLAAQRLMAAGIVVLTTNLRSAYLVAKFRPRCPILAVTRYMPIAKQLHMWRGVIPLLYEETPDPEWQTDIEKRVFFATKWATQQGFMRIGDPIVILSGWRHGSTNTCSLRIHFVES
;
A
#
# COMPACT_ATOMS: atom_id res chain seq x y z
N CYS A 1 37.48 -4.05 44.99
CA CYS A 1 36.33 -4.72 45.68
C CYS A 1 35.06 -3.87 45.84
N LEU A 2 35.05 -2.56 45.61
CA LEU A 2 33.82 -1.74 45.65
C LEU A 2 33.13 -1.66 44.27
N TRP A 3 33.84 -1.84 43.17
CA TRP A 3 33.28 -1.81 41.81
C TRP A 3 32.51 -3.08 41.42
N THR A 4 32.84 -4.23 42.05
CA THR A 4 32.15 -5.49 41.80
C THR A 4 30.82 -5.61 42.53
N VAL A 5 30.60 -4.85 43.62
CA VAL A 5 29.36 -4.87 44.38
C VAL A 5 28.31 -3.92 43.76
N ILE A 6 28.75 -2.83 43.13
CA ILE A 6 27.84 -1.88 42.44
C ILE A 6 27.30 -2.49 41.14
N TRP A 7 28.05 -3.34 40.45
CA TRP A 7 27.57 -4.07 39.26
C TRP A 7 26.59 -5.19 39.61
N ALA A 8 26.70 -5.81 40.78
CA ALA A 8 25.79 -6.87 41.22
C ALA A 8 24.43 -6.36 41.74
N THR A 9 24.34 -5.07 42.13
CA THR A 9 23.09 -4.49 42.64
C THR A 9 22.27 -3.78 41.53
N PHE A 10 22.85 -3.56 40.35
CA PHE A 10 22.17 -3.05 39.14
C PHE A 10 21.87 -4.13 38.11
N CYS A 11 22.26 -5.37 38.34
CA CYS A 11 21.57 -6.50 37.72
C CYS A 11 20.21 -6.67 38.42
N PHE A 12 19.30 -5.72 38.25
CA PHE A 12 17.94 -6.13 38.11
C PHE A 12 17.97 -7.22 37.06
N LYS A 13 17.78 -8.47 37.47
CA LYS A 13 17.10 -9.41 36.61
C LYS A 13 15.77 -8.74 36.25
N PHE A 14 15.78 -7.98 35.14
CA PHE A 14 14.67 -8.04 34.27
C PHE A 14 14.56 -9.54 33.99
N ASP A 15 13.72 -10.25 34.70
CA ASP A 15 13.06 -11.39 34.09
C ASP A 15 12.59 -10.81 32.79
N ALA A 16 13.33 -11.16 31.73
CA ALA A 16 13.00 -10.74 30.39
C ALA A 16 11.56 -11.22 30.21
N MET A 17 10.62 -10.31 30.48
CA MET A 17 9.23 -10.56 30.17
C MET A 17 9.27 -10.77 28.69
N GLU A 18 9.25 -12.04 28.27
CA GLU A 18 9.13 -12.44 26.89
C GLU A 18 7.91 -11.73 26.35
N LEU A 19 8.13 -10.58 25.73
CA LEU A 19 7.10 -9.95 24.92
C LEU A 19 6.85 -10.95 23.79
N PRO A 20 5.68 -11.59 23.71
CA PRO A 20 5.45 -12.63 22.73
C PRO A 20 5.75 -12.10 21.34
N GLY A 21 6.43 -12.89 20.55
CA GLY A 21 6.68 -12.63 19.16
C GLY A 21 7.84 -11.75 18.81
N GLN A 22 8.83 -11.70 19.65
CA GLN A 22 9.99 -10.87 19.37
C GLN A 22 11.24 -11.73 19.22
N GLN A 23 11.67 -11.93 17.99
CA GLN A 23 12.97 -12.50 17.63
C GLN A 23 14.12 -11.60 18.16
N ILE A 24 14.24 -11.44 19.50
CA ILE A 24 15.08 -10.41 20.14
C ILE A 24 16.55 -10.59 19.76
N ASP A 25 17.07 -11.81 19.89
CA ASP A 25 18.47 -12.11 19.61
C ASP A 25 18.79 -11.89 18.12
N ALA A 26 17.87 -12.24 17.23
CA ALA A 26 17.99 -11.97 15.81
C ALA A 26 17.93 -10.47 15.51
N ALA A 27 16.97 -9.73 16.10
CA ALA A 27 16.75 -8.32 15.83
C ALA A 27 17.93 -7.42 16.22
N PHE A 28 18.71 -7.80 17.24
CA PHE A 28 19.86 -7.06 17.74
C PHE A 28 21.22 -7.66 17.36
N ALA A 29 21.26 -8.68 16.52
CA ALA A 29 22.49 -9.26 16.00
C ALA A 29 23.42 -8.20 15.36
N TYR A 30 24.72 -8.42 15.43
CA TYR A 30 25.71 -7.50 14.87
C TYR A 30 26.01 -7.77 13.40
N HIS A 31 25.88 -9.04 12.97
CA HIS A 31 26.19 -9.46 11.61
C HIS A 31 25.00 -10.18 10.97
N ALA A 32 24.92 -10.14 9.65
CA ALA A 32 23.83 -10.74 8.89
C ALA A 32 23.68 -12.25 9.13
N LEU A 33 24.79 -12.96 9.25
CA LEU A 33 24.78 -14.40 9.53
C LEU A 33 24.22 -14.68 10.93
N ASP A 34 24.64 -13.91 11.94
CA ASP A 34 24.15 -14.07 13.31
C ASP A 34 22.67 -13.77 13.40
N HIS A 35 22.19 -12.75 12.64
CA HIS A 35 20.77 -12.45 12.55
C HIS A 35 19.96 -13.66 12.07
N VAL A 36 20.40 -14.29 10.99
CA VAL A 36 19.68 -15.46 10.42
C VAL A 36 19.77 -16.69 11.32
N LEU A 37 20.94 -16.92 11.94
CA LEU A 37 21.15 -18.05 12.87
C LEU A 37 20.30 -17.98 14.13
N ASN A 38 19.98 -16.76 14.58
CA ASN A 38 19.20 -16.51 15.80
C ASN A 38 17.69 -16.48 15.57
N LEU A 39 17.21 -16.72 14.34
CA LEU A 39 15.77 -16.83 14.07
C LEU A 39 15.22 -18.12 14.68
N ASP A 40 14.28 -17.97 15.62
CA ASP A 40 13.61 -19.09 16.28
C ASP A 40 12.22 -19.35 15.69
N ILE A 41 12.03 -20.51 15.09
CA ILE A 41 10.76 -20.96 14.49
C ILE A 41 9.66 -21.20 15.54
N LYS A 42 10.01 -21.33 16.82
CA LYS A 42 9.05 -21.57 17.91
C LYS A 42 8.53 -20.27 18.52
N ALA A 43 9.18 -19.14 18.24
CA ALA A 43 8.76 -17.85 18.76
C ALA A 43 7.42 -17.44 18.14
N GLU A 44 6.46 -17.11 18.99
CA GLU A 44 5.14 -16.62 18.54
C GLU A 44 5.26 -15.20 17.96
N PRO A 45 4.54 -14.85 16.89
CA PRO A 45 4.57 -13.51 16.31
C PRO A 45 3.90 -12.47 17.22
N GLY A 46 4.27 -11.20 17.06
CA GLY A 46 3.65 -10.10 17.80
C GLY A 46 2.13 -10.03 17.61
N CYS A 47 1.40 -9.58 18.64
CA CYS A 47 -0.05 -9.45 18.57
C CYS A 47 -0.51 -8.41 17.52
N LEU A 48 0.29 -7.36 17.29
CA LEU A 48 0.00 -6.31 16.32
C LEU A 48 0.75 -6.52 15.00
N ARG A 49 0.09 -6.20 13.91
CA ARG A 49 0.68 -6.11 12.57
C ARG A 49 1.07 -4.66 12.29
N LEU A 50 2.25 -4.47 11.72
CA LEU A 50 2.80 -3.15 11.37
C LEU A 50 2.59 -2.79 9.89
N THR A 51 2.61 -3.77 8.98
CA THR A 51 2.41 -3.58 7.53
C THR A 51 0.93 -3.32 7.21
N SER A 52 0.61 -2.27 6.48
CA SER A 52 -0.77 -1.97 6.10
C SER A 52 -1.33 -2.95 5.07
N ILE A 53 -2.63 -3.21 5.12
CA ILE A 53 -3.34 -3.99 4.11
C ILE A 53 -4.35 -3.09 3.40
N MET A 54 -4.17 -2.96 2.09
CA MET A 54 -5.13 -2.35 1.17
C MET A 54 -5.88 -3.48 0.46
N ALA A 55 -7.22 -3.51 0.56
CA ALA A 55 -8.01 -4.55 -0.08
C ALA A 55 -9.02 -3.96 -1.05
N SER A 56 -9.04 -4.50 -2.28
CA SER A 56 -10.01 -4.09 -3.31
C SER A 56 -11.41 -4.57 -2.93
N VAL A 57 -12.37 -3.66 -3.09
CA VAL A 57 -13.79 -3.93 -2.84
C VAL A 57 -14.50 -4.07 -4.18
N GLY A 58 -15.32 -5.11 -4.33
CA GLY A 58 -16.02 -5.41 -5.59
C GLY A 58 -17.24 -6.30 -5.37
N LYS A 59 -17.60 -7.08 -6.38
CA LYS A 59 -18.83 -7.90 -6.38
C LYS A 59 -18.95 -8.86 -5.20
N SER A 60 -17.86 -9.50 -4.80
CA SER A 60 -17.84 -10.45 -3.68
C SER A 60 -17.95 -9.78 -2.31
N THR A 61 -17.70 -8.49 -2.24
CA THR A 61 -17.66 -7.73 -0.98
C THR A 61 -18.71 -6.62 -0.93
N SER A 62 -19.76 -6.67 -1.77
CA SER A 62 -20.85 -5.69 -1.84
C SER A 62 -21.84 -5.77 -0.66
N ASN A 63 -21.41 -6.30 0.48
CA ASN A 63 -22.19 -6.39 1.72
C ASN A 63 -21.43 -5.75 2.88
N ALA A 64 -22.12 -4.90 3.66
CA ALA A 64 -21.53 -4.21 4.81
C ALA A 64 -20.98 -5.16 5.89
N GLU A 65 -21.61 -6.34 6.09
CA GLU A 65 -21.13 -7.34 7.05
C GLU A 65 -19.79 -7.97 6.63
N ILE A 66 -19.62 -8.25 5.32
CA ILE A 66 -18.37 -8.78 4.80
C ILE A 66 -17.27 -7.72 4.92
N MET A 67 -17.57 -6.47 4.58
CA MET A 67 -16.64 -5.34 4.74
C MET A 67 -16.22 -5.15 6.19
N GLU A 68 -17.15 -5.29 7.15
CA GLU A 68 -16.86 -5.23 8.57
C GLU A 68 -15.93 -6.36 9.01
N LYS A 69 -16.19 -7.61 8.58
CA LYS A 69 -15.31 -8.76 8.83
C LYS A 69 -13.92 -8.58 8.21
N MET A 70 -13.82 -7.93 7.04
CA MET A 70 -12.52 -7.61 6.43
C MET A 70 -11.74 -6.60 7.27
N MET A 71 -12.40 -5.57 7.85
CA MET A 71 -11.76 -4.64 8.79
C MET A 71 -11.30 -5.36 10.06
N GLU A 72 -12.11 -6.25 10.60
CA GLU A 72 -11.77 -7.10 11.75
C GLU A 72 -10.58 -8.03 11.43
N ALA A 73 -10.50 -8.57 10.22
CA ALA A 73 -9.37 -9.37 9.74
C ALA A 73 -8.10 -8.55 9.50
N GLY A 74 -8.20 -7.22 9.42
CA GLY A 74 -7.05 -6.32 9.33
C GLY A 74 -6.99 -5.39 8.11
N MET A 75 -8.05 -5.22 7.35
CA MET A 75 -8.09 -4.23 6.27
C MET A 75 -8.00 -2.80 6.82
N ASN A 76 -6.99 -2.05 6.39
CA ASN A 76 -6.75 -0.65 6.78
C ASN A 76 -7.29 0.32 5.73
N ILE A 77 -7.13 -0.04 4.44
CA ILE A 77 -7.48 0.80 3.30
C ILE A 77 -8.40 -0.02 2.38
N ALA A 78 -9.57 0.53 2.09
CA ALA A 78 -10.49 -0.03 1.10
C ALA A 78 -10.20 0.59 -0.26
N LEU A 79 -9.96 -0.23 -1.29
CA LEU A 79 -9.62 0.19 -2.64
C LEU A 79 -10.80 0.02 -3.59
N LEU A 80 -11.25 1.11 -4.20
CA LEU A 80 -12.21 1.12 -5.29
C LEU A 80 -11.46 1.13 -6.63
N ASN A 81 -11.67 0.14 -7.47
CA ASN A 81 -11.11 0.12 -8.82
C ASN A 81 -12.10 0.74 -9.81
N LEU A 82 -11.88 2.00 -10.19
CA LEU A 82 -12.75 2.76 -11.08
C LEU A 82 -12.65 2.35 -12.56
N CYS A 83 -11.74 1.42 -12.88
CA CYS A 83 -11.65 0.84 -14.22
C CYS A 83 -12.92 0.05 -14.60
N PHE A 84 -13.61 -0.50 -13.61
CA PHE A 84 -14.80 -1.36 -13.77
C PHE A 84 -16.01 -0.73 -13.09
N GLY A 85 -17.19 -1.09 -13.56
CA GLY A 85 -18.44 -0.62 -12.97
C GLY A 85 -18.86 0.80 -13.37
N THR A 86 -19.98 1.22 -12.82
CA THR A 86 -20.59 2.53 -13.06
C THR A 86 -20.34 3.48 -11.87
N LYS A 87 -20.53 4.78 -12.11
CA LYS A 87 -20.41 5.79 -11.05
C LYS A 87 -21.37 5.54 -9.88
N ASP A 88 -22.60 5.10 -10.19
CA ASP A 88 -23.63 4.85 -9.17
C ASP A 88 -23.29 3.65 -8.29
N GLU A 89 -22.77 2.57 -8.88
CA GLU A 89 -22.27 1.41 -8.13
C GLU A 89 -21.13 1.79 -7.17
N HIS A 90 -20.22 2.66 -7.60
CA HIS A 90 -19.15 3.15 -6.73
C HIS A 90 -19.68 4.02 -5.60
N LEU A 91 -20.67 4.89 -5.86
CA LEU A 91 -21.32 5.70 -4.83
C LEU A 91 -22.03 4.83 -3.77
N GLU A 92 -22.70 3.76 -4.19
CA GLU A 92 -23.30 2.80 -3.27
C GLU A 92 -22.24 2.07 -2.43
N THR A 93 -21.16 1.63 -3.07
CA THR A 93 -20.05 0.96 -2.37
C THR A 93 -19.41 1.88 -1.31
N ILE A 94 -19.21 3.17 -1.61
CA ILE A 94 -18.70 4.16 -0.65
C ILE A 94 -19.67 4.29 0.55
N LYS A 95 -20.98 4.33 0.31
CA LYS A 95 -21.98 4.39 1.40
C LYS A 95 -21.93 3.15 2.27
N LEU A 96 -21.81 1.97 1.66
CA LEU A 96 -21.70 0.69 2.38
C LEU A 96 -20.42 0.63 3.22
N LEU A 97 -19.26 1.05 2.68
CA LEU A 97 -17.99 1.12 3.41
C LEU A 97 -18.09 2.02 4.64
N ARG A 98 -18.69 3.21 4.50
CA ARG A 98 -18.90 4.14 5.62
C ARG A 98 -19.85 3.56 6.67
N LYS A 99 -20.90 2.85 6.24
CA LYS A 99 -21.82 2.15 7.14
C LYS A 99 -21.10 1.03 7.91
N ALA A 100 -20.33 0.20 7.21
CA ALA A 100 -19.54 -0.88 7.81
C ALA A 100 -18.49 -0.34 8.80
N ALA A 101 -17.76 0.74 8.45
CA ALA A 101 -16.80 1.37 9.34
C ALA A 101 -17.46 1.95 10.61
N LYS A 102 -18.69 2.49 10.50
CA LYS A 102 -19.46 2.95 11.65
C LYS A 102 -19.89 1.78 12.55
N SER A 103 -20.38 0.68 11.96
CA SER A 103 -20.74 -0.53 12.69
C SER A 103 -19.53 -1.11 13.45
N TYR A 104 -18.40 -1.24 12.76
CA TYR A 104 -17.15 -1.72 13.36
C TYR A 104 -16.63 -0.80 14.47
N SER A 105 -16.79 0.52 14.31
CA SER A 105 -16.43 1.50 15.35
C SER A 105 -17.23 1.29 16.64
N VAL A 106 -18.52 0.99 16.53
CA VAL A 106 -19.37 0.68 17.69
C VAL A 106 -18.91 -0.58 18.41
N LYS A 107 -18.57 -1.64 17.66
CA LYS A 107 -18.02 -2.88 18.25
C LYS A 107 -16.71 -2.65 19.00
N MET A 108 -15.82 -1.83 18.42
CA MET A 108 -14.54 -1.52 19.03
C MET A 108 -14.62 -0.51 20.18
N GLY A 109 -15.76 0.13 20.40
CA GLY A 109 -15.91 1.22 21.37
C GLY A 109 -15.09 2.48 21.04
N ARG A 110 -14.63 2.63 19.79
CA ARG A 110 -13.88 3.80 19.30
C ARG A 110 -14.06 3.96 17.78
N HIS A 111 -13.85 5.17 17.29
CA HIS A 111 -13.86 5.40 15.84
C HIS A 111 -12.72 4.66 15.14
N TYR A 112 -13.08 3.83 14.17
CA TYR A 112 -12.13 3.20 13.26
C TYR A 112 -11.94 4.08 12.02
N PRO A 113 -10.73 4.64 11.78
CA PRO A 113 -10.47 5.57 10.69
C PRO A 113 -10.21 4.81 9.37
N LEU A 114 -11.22 4.11 8.84
CA LEU A 114 -11.11 3.42 7.56
C LEU A 114 -10.71 4.41 6.47
N CYS A 115 -9.61 4.13 5.78
CA CYS A 115 -9.16 4.90 4.63
C CYS A 115 -9.83 4.36 3.35
N ILE A 116 -10.34 5.24 2.50
CA ILE A 116 -10.96 4.88 1.22
C ILE A 116 -10.11 5.42 0.09
N ALA A 117 -9.53 4.51 -0.70
CA ALA A 117 -8.73 4.82 -1.88
C ALA A 117 -9.53 4.52 -3.16
N ALA A 118 -9.28 5.29 -4.22
CA ALA A 118 -9.84 5.02 -5.53
C ALA A 118 -8.74 5.02 -6.59
N ARG A 119 -8.75 4.00 -7.47
CA ARG A 119 -7.77 3.83 -8.56
C ARG A 119 -8.39 4.26 -9.87
N LEU A 120 -7.77 5.24 -10.52
CA LEU A 120 -8.13 5.73 -11.86
C LEU A 120 -7.73 4.74 -12.94
N THR A 121 -8.31 4.88 -14.14
CA THR A 121 -7.96 4.02 -15.28
C THR A 121 -6.58 4.36 -15.83
N GLY A 122 -6.26 5.64 -15.99
CA GLY A 122 -5.01 6.11 -16.57
C GLY A 122 -4.88 5.78 -18.05
N ARG A 123 -3.63 5.77 -18.56
CA ARG A 123 -3.28 5.50 -19.96
C ARG A 123 -3.39 4.02 -20.30
N LYS A 124 -4.59 3.48 -20.37
CA LYS A 124 -4.85 2.08 -20.70
C LYS A 124 -5.54 1.95 -22.04
N ILE A 125 -5.02 1.06 -22.88
CA ILE A 125 -5.64 0.63 -24.14
C ILE A 125 -6.30 -0.72 -23.87
N ARG A 126 -7.54 -0.92 -24.35
CA ARG A 126 -8.30 -2.14 -24.13
C ARG A 126 -8.95 -2.67 -25.39
N THR A 127 -9.23 -3.97 -25.38
CA THR A 127 -10.10 -4.59 -26.39
C THR A 127 -11.56 -4.26 -26.14
N GLY A 128 -12.38 -4.45 -27.17
CA GLY A 128 -13.84 -4.35 -27.06
C GLY A 128 -14.49 -5.57 -26.39
N THR A 129 -15.80 -5.66 -26.54
CA THR A 129 -16.62 -6.78 -26.07
C THR A 129 -16.63 -7.91 -27.11
N ILE A 130 -16.54 -9.16 -26.66
CA ILE A 130 -16.70 -10.33 -27.53
C ILE A 130 -18.15 -10.38 -28.02
N ALA A 131 -18.34 -10.70 -29.32
CA ALA A 131 -19.66 -10.81 -29.91
C ALA A 131 -20.46 -11.95 -29.25
N ASP A 132 -21.75 -11.71 -29.01
CA ASP A 132 -22.66 -12.67 -28.35
C ASP A 132 -22.68 -14.05 -29.01
N THR A 133 -22.37 -14.11 -30.31
CA THR A 133 -22.26 -15.37 -31.07
C THR A 133 -21.18 -16.32 -30.58
N TYR A 134 -20.16 -15.80 -29.87
CA TYR A 134 -19.05 -16.57 -29.32
C TYR A 134 -19.16 -16.76 -27.79
N GLY A 135 -20.21 -16.21 -27.15
CA GLY A 135 -20.36 -16.21 -25.70
C GLY A 135 -19.40 -15.22 -25.02
N ASP A 136 -18.87 -15.57 -23.84
CA ASP A 136 -18.03 -14.67 -23.05
C ASP A 136 -16.56 -14.57 -23.51
N SER A 137 -16.12 -15.46 -24.42
CA SER A 137 -14.71 -15.51 -24.86
C SER A 137 -14.55 -16.18 -26.24
N CYS A 138 -13.46 -15.86 -26.93
CA CYS A 138 -13.06 -16.54 -28.16
C CYS A 138 -11.61 -17.02 -28.07
N GLU A 139 -11.28 -18.12 -28.72
CA GLU A 139 -9.93 -18.67 -28.76
C GLU A 139 -9.17 -18.10 -29.96
N LEU A 140 -7.99 -17.51 -29.70
CA LEU A 140 -7.01 -17.13 -30.70
C LEU A 140 -5.94 -18.21 -30.78
N LYS A 141 -5.81 -18.88 -31.97
CA LYS A 141 -4.88 -20.00 -32.14
C LYS A 141 -3.55 -19.51 -32.68
N MET A 142 -2.49 -20.13 -32.18
CA MET A 142 -1.12 -19.86 -32.67
C MET A 142 -1.02 -20.05 -34.19
N GLY A 143 -0.40 -19.09 -34.89
CA GLY A 143 -0.21 -19.08 -36.32
C GLY A 143 -1.33 -18.44 -37.13
N GLU A 144 -2.51 -18.21 -36.56
CA GLU A 144 -3.62 -17.51 -37.22
C GLU A 144 -3.34 -16.01 -37.34
N VAL A 145 -4.11 -15.35 -38.21
CA VAL A 145 -4.02 -13.91 -38.48
C VAL A 145 -5.23 -13.22 -37.85
N VAL A 146 -4.96 -12.21 -37.04
CA VAL A 146 -5.97 -11.39 -36.35
C VAL A 146 -5.82 -9.93 -36.79
N ARG A 147 -6.93 -9.27 -37.01
CA ARG A 147 -6.99 -7.85 -37.37
C ARG A 147 -7.36 -7.05 -36.11
N LEU A 148 -6.50 -6.11 -35.69
CA LEU A 148 -6.82 -5.11 -34.68
C LEU A 148 -7.35 -3.85 -35.37
N THR A 149 -8.49 -3.34 -34.95
CA THR A 149 -9.13 -2.18 -35.57
C THR A 149 -9.59 -1.17 -34.53
N THR A 150 -9.53 0.10 -34.88
CA THR A 150 -10.02 1.21 -34.07
C THR A 150 -11.43 1.66 -34.46
N ASP A 151 -12.08 0.96 -35.41
CA ASP A 151 -13.43 1.24 -35.87
C ASP A 151 -14.46 0.87 -34.78
N GLU A 152 -15.19 1.87 -34.28
CA GLU A 152 -16.17 1.72 -33.20
C GLU A 152 -17.30 0.71 -33.52
N THR A 153 -17.55 0.42 -34.82
CA THR A 153 -18.56 -0.57 -35.22
C THR A 153 -18.24 -1.99 -34.72
N TYR A 154 -16.95 -2.27 -34.43
CA TYR A 154 -16.49 -3.54 -33.90
C TYR A 154 -16.35 -3.57 -32.37
N LYS A 155 -16.67 -2.47 -31.69
CA LYS A 155 -16.52 -2.35 -30.24
C LYS A 155 -17.21 -3.48 -29.46
N ASP A 156 -18.41 -3.84 -29.86
CA ASP A 156 -19.21 -4.91 -29.24
C ASP A 156 -19.30 -6.15 -30.12
N ARG A 157 -18.36 -6.34 -31.06
CA ARG A 157 -18.35 -7.43 -32.03
C ARG A 157 -16.98 -8.04 -32.22
N CYS A 158 -16.15 -8.06 -31.17
CA CYS A 158 -14.86 -8.72 -31.25
C CYS A 158 -15.01 -10.22 -31.47
N CYS A 159 -14.15 -10.79 -32.31
CA CYS A 159 -14.12 -12.21 -32.64
C CYS A 159 -12.69 -12.66 -32.90
N MET A 160 -12.50 -13.96 -33.19
CA MET A 160 -11.17 -14.54 -33.44
C MET A 160 -10.43 -13.90 -34.64
N TYR A 161 -11.12 -13.21 -35.55
CA TYR A 161 -10.52 -12.60 -36.75
C TYR A 161 -10.34 -11.10 -36.61
N THR A 162 -11.19 -10.42 -35.81
CA THR A 162 -11.17 -8.97 -35.68
C THR A 162 -11.40 -8.59 -34.23
N VAL A 163 -10.48 -7.81 -33.68
CA VAL A 163 -10.53 -7.32 -32.30
C VAL A 163 -10.47 -5.79 -32.34
N TYR A 164 -11.43 -5.17 -31.68
CA TYR A 164 -11.46 -3.71 -31.50
C TYR A 164 -10.46 -3.28 -30.44
N VAL A 165 -9.82 -2.14 -30.67
CA VAL A 165 -8.88 -1.48 -29.73
C VAL A 165 -9.36 -0.05 -29.51
N ASP A 166 -9.52 0.35 -28.25
CA ASP A 166 -10.17 1.61 -27.83
C ASP A 166 -9.29 2.88 -27.91
N PHE A 167 -8.19 2.82 -28.67
CA PHE A 167 -7.33 3.97 -28.92
C PHE A 167 -7.26 4.34 -30.40
N PRO A 168 -7.85 5.49 -30.83
CA PRO A 168 -7.94 5.88 -32.23
C PRO A 168 -6.60 6.01 -32.95
N GLY A 169 -5.55 6.49 -32.27
CA GLY A 169 -4.18 6.64 -32.81
C GLY A 169 -3.34 5.36 -32.81
N PHE A 170 -3.90 4.21 -32.50
CA PHE A 170 -3.15 2.95 -32.37
C PHE A 170 -2.39 2.57 -33.64
N ASN A 171 -3.04 2.68 -34.82
CA ASN A 171 -2.46 2.29 -36.10
C ASN A 171 -1.28 3.18 -36.53
N GLU A 172 -1.22 4.42 -36.04
CA GLU A 172 -0.21 5.42 -36.43
C GLU A 172 1.08 5.27 -35.61
N GLN A 173 0.98 4.67 -34.41
CA GLN A 173 2.07 4.65 -33.44
C GLN A 173 2.74 3.27 -33.32
N VAL A 174 2.13 2.24 -33.89
CA VAL A 174 2.68 0.88 -33.93
C VAL A 174 3.49 0.68 -35.20
N SER A 175 4.59 -0.07 -35.15
CA SER A 175 5.48 -0.36 -36.26
C SER A 175 5.41 -1.82 -36.68
N MET A 176 5.80 -2.11 -37.95
CA MET A 176 5.90 -3.48 -38.45
C MET A 176 6.95 -4.27 -37.63
N GLY A 177 6.56 -5.45 -37.18
CA GLY A 177 7.39 -6.32 -36.35
C GLY A 177 7.22 -6.14 -34.86
N ASP A 178 6.50 -5.10 -34.40
CA ASP A 178 6.21 -4.91 -32.98
C ASP A 178 5.41 -6.09 -32.42
N MET A 179 5.63 -6.34 -31.15
CA MET A 179 4.91 -7.35 -30.38
C MET A 179 3.78 -6.68 -29.60
N ILE A 180 2.56 -7.16 -29.76
CA ILE A 180 1.38 -6.69 -29.05
C ILE A 180 0.96 -7.77 -28.06
N CYS A 181 0.95 -7.40 -26.77
CA CYS A 181 0.57 -8.26 -25.66
C CYS A 181 -0.89 -7.98 -25.27
N ILE A 182 -1.70 -9.02 -25.14
CA ILE A 182 -3.08 -8.90 -24.69
C ILE A 182 -3.27 -9.78 -23.44
N ASP A 183 -4.04 -9.28 -22.47
CA ASP A 183 -4.37 -9.97 -21.23
C ASP A 183 -3.13 -10.42 -20.44
N ASN A 184 -2.24 -9.48 -20.11
CA ASN A 184 -1.01 -9.73 -19.33
C ASN A 184 -0.14 -10.83 -19.94
N ASP A 185 0.22 -10.68 -21.19
CA ASP A 185 1.07 -11.61 -21.98
C ASP A 185 0.49 -13.02 -22.19
N MET A 186 -0.79 -13.23 -21.88
CA MET A 186 -1.44 -14.51 -22.19
C MET A 186 -1.52 -14.72 -23.71
N ILE A 187 -1.77 -13.66 -24.47
CA ILE A 187 -1.84 -13.65 -25.93
C ILE A 187 -0.75 -12.72 -26.45
N LEU A 188 0.04 -13.21 -27.41
CA LEU A 188 1.11 -12.46 -28.04
C LEU A 188 0.90 -12.40 -29.54
N LEU A 189 0.83 -11.18 -30.08
CA LEU A 189 0.60 -10.90 -31.48
C LEU A 189 1.83 -10.20 -32.07
N LYS A 190 2.21 -10.52 -33.29
CA LYS A 190 3.28 -9.84 -34.04
C LYS A 190 2.70 -9.07 -35.21
N VAL A 191 2.99 -7.79 -35.31
CA VAL A 191 2.53 -6.92 -36.39
C VAL A 191 3.14 -7.35 -37.73
N GLN A 192 2.30 -7.63 -38.72
CA GLN A 192 2.68 -7.99 -40.07
C GLN A 192 2.40 -6.91 -41.09
N LEU A 193 1.24 -6.23 -40.97
CA LEU A 193 0.81 -5.21 -41.93
C LEU A 193 0.03 -4.13 -41.22
N ILE A 194 0.30 -2.88 -41.52
CA ILE A 194 -0.42 -1.72 -41.00
C ILE A 194 -1.17 -1.06 -42.15
N THR A 195 -2.48 -0.81 -41.92
CA THR A 195 -3.33 -0.08 -42.84
C THR A 195 -3.96 1.11 -42.11
N ILE A 196 -4.57 2.03 -42.85
CA ILE A 196 -5.21 3.23 -42.27
C ILE A 196 -6.27 2.86 -41.22
N SER A 197 -6.98 1.74 -41.40
CA SER A 197 -8.11 1.34 -40.54
C SER A 197 -7.82 0.17 -39.59
N ALA A 198 -6.66 -0.51 -39.74
CA ALA A 198 -6.37 -1.69 -38.96
C ALA A 198 -4.91 -2.10 -38.99
N VAL A 199 -4.52 -2.83 -37.95
CA VAL A 199 -3.21 -3.53 -37.84
C VAL A 199 -3.46 -5.02 -37.95
N THR A 200 -2.84 -5.66 -38.93
CA THR A 200 -2.92 -7.11 -39.14
C THR A 200 -1.76 -7.77 -38.41
N CYS A 201 -2.07 -8.68 -37.54
CA CYS A 201 -1.10 -9.35 -36.66
C CYS A 201 -1.16 -10.87 -36.85
N LYS A 202 -0.02 -11.54 -36.69
CA LYS A 202 0.07 -12.98 -36.55
C LYS A 202 0.10 -13.36 -35.09
N VAL A 203 -0.67 -14.36 -34.70
CA VAL A 203 -0.68 -14.90 -33.33
C VAL A 203 0.59 -15.72 -33.10
N GLU A 204 1.52 -15.23 -32.29
CA GLU A 204 2.75 -15.96 -31.91
C GLU A 204 2.51 -16.83 -30.66
N ARG A 205 1.65 -16.39 -29.74
CA ARG A 205 1.13 -17.17 -28.60
C ARG A 205 -0.38 -17.03 -28.55
N GLY A 206 -1.09 -18.13 -28.71
CA GLY A 206 -2.54 -18.18 -28.65
C GLY A 206 -3.06 -18.29 -27.20
N GLY A 207 -4.34 -17.98 -27.02
CA GLY A 207 -5.02 -18.05 -25.74
C GLY A 207 -6.51 -17.71 -25.85
N ILE A 208 -7.20 -17.74 -24.73
CA ILE A 208 -8.63 -17.37 -24.64
C ILE A 208 -8.73 -15.86 -24.43
N LEU A 209 -9.30 -15.17 -25.41
CA LEU A 209 -9.59 -13.74 -25.33
C LEU A 209 -10.97 -13.52 -24.73
N GLY A 210 -11.05 -12.82 -23.61
CA GLY A 210 -12.27 -12.29 -23.01
C GLY A 210 -12.53 -10.84 -23.41
N SER A 211 -13.64 -10.26 -22.93
CA SER A 211 -14.01 -8.87 -23.14
C SER A 211 -13.17 -7.90 -22.31
N TYR A 212 -12.93 -6.68 -22.81
CA TYR A 212 -12.23 -5.56 -22.13
C TYR A 212 -10.84 -5.92 -21.61
N LYS A 213 -10.07 -6.69 -22.37
CA LYS A 213 -8.69 -7.07 -22.02
C LYS A 213 -7.72 -5.95 -22.32
N ASP A 214 -6.72 -5.79 -21.46
CA ASP A 214 -5.67 -4.79 -21.63
C ASP A 214 -4.80 -5.14 -22.85
N VAL A 215 -4.47 -4.13 -23.66
CA VAL A 215 -3.58 -4.20 -24.82
C VAL A 215 -2.34 -3.39 -24.51
N PHE A 216 -1.18 -4.00 -24.62
CA PHE A 216 0.10 -3.39 -24.34
C PHE A 216 1.09 -3.66 -25.50
N VAL A 217 1.88 -2.65 -25.86
CA VAL A 217 2.94 -2.76 -26.87
C VAL A 217 4.26 -2.37 -26.23
N PRO A 218 5.18 -3.34 -25.99
CA PRO A 218 6.46 -3.05 -25.36
C PRO A 218 7.27 -2.00 -26.14
N ASN A 219 7.92 -1.09 -25.43
CA ASN A 219 8.78 -0.04 -25.98
C ASN A 219 8.09 1.02 -26.87
N VAL A 220 6.76 1.05 -26.91
CA VAL A 220 5.98 2.08 -27.61
C VAL A 220 5.33 3.00 -26.57
N GLU A 221 5.66 4.29 -26.62
CA GLU A 221 5.00 5.31 -25.81
C GLU A 221 3.89 5.95 -26.63
N PHE A 222 2.64 5.59 -26.34
CA PHE A 222 1.48 6.15 -27.03
C PHE A 222 1.24 7.59 -26.61
N ASP A 223 0.97 8.48 -27.57
CA ASP A 223 0.57 9.86 -27.32
C ASP A 223 -0.90 9.91 -26.88
N MET A 224 -1.12 9.69 -25.59
CA MET A 224 -2.42 9.64 -24.92
C MET A 224 -2.48 10.68 -23.80
N PRO A 225 -3.66 11.27 -23.52
CA PRO A 225 -3.84 12.10 -22.34
C PRO A 225 -3.62 11.26 -21.06
N ASN A 226 -3.06 11.87 -20.01
CA ASN A 226 -2.86 11.17 -18.74
C ASN A 226 -4.18 10.72 -18.11
N TYR A 227 -5.24 11.53 -18.27
CA TYR A 227 -6.56 11.25 -17.72
C TYR A 227 -7.63 11.41 -18.80
N SER A 228 -8.41 10.36 -19.00
CA SER A 228 -9.57 10.36 -19.89
C SER A 228 -10.70 11.23 -19.33
N ASP A 229 -11.69 11.58 -20.17
CA ASP A 229 -12.87 12.31 -19.69
C ASP A 229 -13.66 11.49 -18.66
N ARG A 230 -13.62 10.16 -18.74
CA ARG A 230 -14.16 9.28 -17.71
C ARG A 230 -13.39 9.43 -16.39
N ASP A 231 -12.06 9.50 -16.43
CA ASP A 231 -11.25 9.72 -15.21
C ASP A 231 -11.56 11.07 -14.58
N LYS A 232 -11.76 12.13 -15.36
CA LYS A 232 -12.16 13.46 -14.86
C LYS A 232 -13.48 13.42 -14.10
N ILE A 233 -14.49 12.66 -14.60
CA ILE A 233 -15.76 12.44 -13.90
C ILE A 233 -15.54 11.73 -12.55
N TYR A 234 -14.62 10.78 -12.48
CA TYR A 234 -14.29 10.07 -11.24
C TYR A 234 -13.44 10.90 -10.28
N ILE A 235 -12.57 11.78 -10.79
CA ILE A 235 -11.85 12.77 -9.96
C ILE A 235 -12.85 13.71 -9.28
N ASP A 236 -13.83 14.23 -10.00
CA ASP A 236 -14.90 15.05 -9.42
C ASP A 236 -15.71 14.28 -8.38
N MET A 237 -16.02 13.01 -8.66
CA MET A 237 -16.68 12.13 -7.68
C MET A 237 -15.84 11.97 -6.41
N ALA A 238 -14.53 11.76 -6.54
CA ALA A 238 -13.61 11.62 -5.40
C ALA A 238 -13.59 12.89 -4.53
N ILE A 239 -13.58 14.07 -5.16
CA ILE A 239 -13.65 15.37 -4.46
C ILE A 239 -14.98 15.49 -3.72
N HIS A 240 -16.11 15.24 -4.38
CA HIS A 240 -17.45 15.36 -3.79
C HIS A 240 -17.68 14.36 -2.66
N GLN A 241 -17.15 13.15 -2.80
CA GLN A 241 -17.24 12.11 -1.79
C GLN A 241 -16.16 12.24 -0.71
N GLN A 242 -15.23 13.19 -0.80
CA GLN A 242 -14.13 13.38 0.14
C GLN A 242 -13.39 12.04 0.38
N LEU A 243 -12.91 11.43 -0.70
CA LEU A 243 -12.07 10.23 -0.60
C LEU A 243 -10.72 10.61 0.01
N ASP A 244 -10.04 9.63 0.56
CA ASP A 244 -8.81 9.86 1.31
C ASP A 244 -7.55 9.76 0.44
N ILE A 245 -7.58 8.87 -0.58
CA ILE A 245 -6.46 8.61 -1.50
C ILE A 245 -7.00 8.48 -2.93
N LEU A 246 -6.30 9.07 -3.90
CA LEU A 246 -6.52 8.85 -5.32
C LEU A 246 -5.26 8.28 -5.97
N ILE A 247 -5.40 7.13 -6.64
CA ILE A 247 -4.30 6.41 -7.25
C ILE A 247 -4.26 6.72 -8.74
N ALA A 248 -3.15 7.32 -9.17
CA ALA A 248 -2.85 7.56 -10.57
C ALA A 248 -2.23 6.31 -11.18
N SER A 249 -2.93 5.66 -12.11
CA SER A 249 -2.43 4.48 -12.83
C SER A 249 -1.61 4.88 -14.05
N PHE A 250 -0.67 4.01 -14.45
CA PHE A 250 0.19 4.21 -15.63
C PHE A 250 0.91 5.57 -15.64
N VAL A 251 1.43 5.95 -14.48
CA VAL A 251 2.26 7.16 -14.37
C VAL A 251 3.59 6.89 -15.07
N HIS A 252 3.94 7.71 -16.05
CA HIS A 252 5.22 7.62 -16.77
C HIS A 252 6.25 8.65 -16.27
N ASP A 253 5.75 9.79 -15.77
CA ASP A 253 6.57 10.89 -15.28
C ASP A 253 5.81 11.73 -14.22
N GLU A 254 6.49 12.72 -13.65
CA GLU A 254 5.93 13.66 -12.67
C GLU A 254 4.79 14.52 -13.22
N ARG A 255 4.71 14.74 -14.55
CA ARG A 255 3.69 15.60 -15.18
C ARG A 255 2.29 15.06 -14.95
N ALA A 256 2.14 13.73 -15.00
CA ALA A 256 0.85 13.09 -14.72
C ALA A 256 0.36 13.40 -13.30
N LEU A 257 1.25 13.40 -12.31
CA LEU A 257 0.91 13.71 -10.92
C LEU A 257 0.59 15.19 -10.71
N LEU A 258 1.36 16.08 -11.34
CA LEU A 258 1.10 17.51 -11.30
C LEU A 258 -0.24 17.86 -11.95
N GLU A 259 -0.57 17.24 -13.09
CA GLU A 259 -1.86 17.38 -13.75
C GLU A 259 -3.01 16.91 -12.82
N LEU A 260 -2.86 15.76 -12.15
CA LEU A 260 -3.85 15.27 -11.20
C LEU A 260 -4.05 16.23 -10.02
N LYS A 261 -2.96 16.75 -9.45
CA LYS A 261 -3.03 17.76 -8.37
C LYS A 261 -3.72 19.03 -8.81
N ASN A 262 -3.51 19.46 -10.07
CA ASN A 262 -4.21 20.59 -10.66
C ASN A 262 -5.71 20.31 -10.85
N LEU A 263 -6.08 19.13 -11.33
CA LEU A 263 -7.48 18.71 -11.47
C LEU A 263 -8.20 18.61 -10.11
N LEU A 264 -7.50 18.16 -9.07
CA LEU A 264 -8.02 18.14 -7.70
C LEU A 264 -8.27 19.55 -7.14
N GLY A 265 -7.43 20.53 -7.50
CA GLY A 265 -7.54 21.92 -7.09
C GLY A 265 -7.61 22.10 -5.56
N GLU A 266 -8.07 23.25 -5.09
CA GLU A 266 -8.17 23.55 -3.66
C GLU A 266 -9.15 22.65 -2.88
N LYS A 267 -10.24 22.21 -3.53
CA LYS A 267 -11.26 21.35 -2.90
C LYS A 267 -10.74 19.93 -2.64
N GLY A 268 -9.89 19.42 -3.53
CA GLY A 268 -9.30 18.09 -3.43
C GLY A 268 -7.91 18.06 -2.76
N LYS A 269 -7.38 19.19 -2.29
CA LYS A 269 -6.02 19.32 -1.71
C LYS A 269 -5.74 18.38 -0.52
N LYS A 270 -6.79 17.89 0.14
CA LYS A 270 -6.67 16.94 1.26
C LYS A 270 -6.60 15.47 0.80
N ILE A 271 -6.86 15.21 -0.47
CA ILE A 271 -6.79 13.85 -1.03
C ILE A 271 -5.32 13.57 -1.34
N ALA A 272 -4.79 12.49 -0.76
CA ALA A 272 -3.42 12.05 -1.05
C ALA A 272 -3.33 11.46 -2.47
N VAL A 273 -2.29 11.80 -3.21
CA VAL A 273 -2.03 11.29 -4.56
C VAL A 273 -0.99 10.18 -4.49
N MET A 274 -1.40 8.97 -4.89
CA MET A 274 -0.56 7.79 -4.91
C MET A 274 -0.22 7.40 -6.35
N ALA A 275 1.05 7.27 -6.69
CA ALA A 275 1.50 6.88 -8.02
C ALA A 275 1.60 5.37 -8.15
N ASP A 276 1.03 4.79 -9.23
CA ASP A 276 1.11 3.38 -9.52
C ASP A 276 2.19 3.10 -10.58
N ILE A 277 3.24 2.42 -10.16
CA ILE A 277 4.44 2.12 -10.96
C ILE A 277 4.22 0.81 -11.68
N GLN A 278 3.92 0.91 -12.97
CA GLN A 278 3.50 -0.20 -13.83
C GLN A 278 4.39 -0.36 -15.07
N THR A 279 5.24 0.64 -15.39
CA THR A 279 6.01 0.70 -16.64
C THR A 279 7.51 0.86 -16.38
N MET A 280 8.32 0.49 -17.37
CA MET A 280 9.77 0.71 -17.32
C MET A 280 10.13 2.19 -17.31
N LEU A 281 9.34 3.05 -17.98
CA LEU A 281 9.54 4.50 -17.93
C LEU A 281 9.37 5.05 -16.53
N ALA A 282 8.31 4.60 -15.81
CA ALA A 282 8.11 4.95 -14.42
C ALA A 282 9.28 4.50 -13.53
N PHE A 283 9.82 3.30 -13.77
CA PHE A 283 11.00 2.80 -13.06
C PHE A 283 12.22 3.71 -13.28
N LEU A 284 12.48 4.12 -14.52
CA LEU A 284 13.62 5.00 -14.85
C LEU A 284 13.48 6.40 -14.27
N ARG A 285 12.26 6.98 -14.27
CA ARG A 285 11.95 8.32 -13.77
C ARG A 285 11.44 8.32 -12.31
N PHE A 286 11.69 7.24 -11.57
CA PHE A 286 11.06 7.01 -10.27
C PHE A 286 11.36 8.09 -9.23
N ASP A 287 12.58 8.66 -9.20
CA ASP A 287 12.92 9.71 -8.24
C ASP A 287 12.09 10.98 -8.45
N GLN A 288 11.85 11.37 -9.70
CA GLN A 288 10.98 12.51 -10.05
C GLN A 288 9.52 12.25 -9.66
N ILE A 289 9.06 11.01 -9.82
CA ILE A 289 7.73 10.57 -9.39
C ILE A 289 7.61 10.62 -7.86
N LEU A 290 8.63 10.16 -7.12
CA LEU A 290 8.65 10.20 -5.65
C LEU A 290 8.52 11.62 -5.10
N GLU A 291 9.20 12.61 -5.70
CA GLU A 291 9.14 14.02 -5.27
C GLU A 291 7.72 14.61 -5.38
N ASN A 292 6.90 14.08 -6.27
CA ASN A 292 5.57 14.60 -6.58
C ASN A 292 4.42 13.69 -6.10
N SER A 293 4.71 12.57 -5.43
CA SER A 293 3.71 11.64 -4.89
C SER A 293 3.67 11.64 -3.36
N ASP A 294 2.49 11.38 -2.79
CA ASP A 294 2.33 11.21 -1.34
C ASP A 294 2.54 9.74 -0.92
N ALA A 295 2.42 8.80 -1.86
CA ALA A 295 2.71 7.38 -1.72
C ALA A 295 2.91 6.74 -3.09
N VAL A 296 3.43 5.51 -3.13
CA VAL A 296 3.60 4.76 -4.38
C VAL A 296 3.10 3.32 -4.24
N ILE A 297 2.65 2.75 -5.36
CA ILE A 297 2.35 1.32 -5.50
C ILE A 297 3.28 0.74 -6.56
N VAL A 298 3.89 -0.39 -6.27
CA VAL A 298 4.65 -1.18 -7.24
C VAL A 298 3.74 -2.31 -7.73
N THR A 299 3.22 -2.19 -8.95
CA THR A 299 2.35 -3.20 -9.54
C THR A 299 3.16 -4.12 -10.44
N ARG A 300 3.53 -5.28 -9.87
CA ARG A 300 4.50 -6.22 -10.45
C ARG A 300 4.03 -6.89 -11.73
N GLN A 301 2.73 -7.08 -11.90
CA GLN A 301 2.15 -7.79 -13.03
C GLN A 301 2.38 -7.03 -14.34
N GLU A 302 1.99 -5.77 -14.40
CA GLU A 302 2.15 -4.92 -15.56
C GLU A 302 3.63 -4.59 -15.82
N LEU A 303 4.38 -4.28 -14.75
CA LEU A 303 5.82 -4.05 -14.87
C LEU A 303 6.54 -5.29 -15.43
N GLY A 304 6.07 -6.50 -15.08
CA GLY A 304 6.60 -7.77 -15.56
C GLY A 304 6.36 -8.04 -17.03
N SER A 305 5.41 -7.37 -17.67
CA SER A 305 5.18 -7.43 -19.12
C SER A 305 6.20 -6.60 -19.91
N GLU A 306 6.75 -5.53 -19.30
CA GLU A 306 7.79 -4.70 -19.93
C GLU A 306 9.21 -5.18 -19.66
N ILE A 307 9.45 -5.72 -18.48
CA ILE A 307 10.75 -6.25 -18.10
C ILE A 307 10.74 -7.78 -18.08
N THR A 308 11.90 -8.39 -18.28
CA THR A 308 12.01 -9.84 -18.14
C THR A 308 11.51 -10.27 -16.76
N PRO A 309 10.59 -11.25 -16.63
CA PRO A 309 10.01 -11.66 -15.35
C PRO A 309 11.04 -11.98 -14.25
N LYS A 310 12.21 -12.52 -14.64
CA LYS A 310 13.32 -12.79 -13.73
C LYS A 310 13.91 -11.53 -13.06
N LYS A 311 13.71 -10.34 -13.65
CA LYS A 311 14.23 -9.06 -13.13
C LYS A 311 13.23 -8.35 -12.21
N ILE A 312 11.99 -8.83 -12.08
CA ILE A 312 10.97 -8.22 -11.19
C ILE A 312 11.47 -8.14 -9.75
N VAL A 313 12.16 -9.18 -9.27
CA VAL A 313 12.73 -9.20 -7.92
C VAL A 313 13.70 -8.02 -7.70
N LEU A 314 14.56 -7.74 -8.69
CA LEU A 314 15.50 -6.61 -8.62
C LEU A 314 14.77 -5.28 -8.65
N ALA A 315 13.76 -5.14 -9.52
CA ALA A 315 12.95 -3.94 -9.65
C ALA A 315 12.20 -3.66 -8.33
N GLN A 316 11.53 -4.65 -7.75
CA GLN A 316 10.82 -4.52 -6.47
C GLN A 316 11.76 -4.01 -5.36
N LYS A 317 12.89 -4.69 -5.15
CA LYS A 317 13.86 -4.31 -4.10
C LYS A 317 14.42 -2.90 -4.31
N ASN A 318 14.73 -2.54 -5.55
CA ASN A 318 15.25 -1.21 -5.89
C ASN A 318 14.20 -0.12 -5.64
N LEU A 319 12.96 -0.30 -6.12
CA LEU A 319 11.88 0.67 -5.95
C LEU A 319 11.52 0.87 -4.47
N ILE A 320 11.41 -0.23 -3.70
CA ILE A 320 11.15 -0.16 -2.25
C ILE A 320 12.28 0.59 -1.53
N ALA A 321 13.54 0.27 -1.82
CA ALA A 321 14.68 0.92 -1.18
C ALA A 321 14.73 2.44 -1.48
N ARG A 322 14.48 2.83 -2.74
CA ARG A 322 14.43 4.26 -3.16
C ARG A 322 13.28 4.99 -2.48
N ALA A 323 12.09 4.38 -2.39
CA ALA A 323 10.94 4.94 -1.69
C ALA A 323 11.21 5.12 -0.19
N ASN A 324 11.80 4.12 0.47
CA ASN A 324 12.19 4.18 1.88
C ASN A 324 13.21 5.30 2.14
N LYS A 325 14.22 5.43 1.27
CA LYS A 325 15.20 6.52 1.35
C LYS A 325 14.53 7.90 1.22
N ALA A 326 13.60 8.05 0.29
CA ALA A 326 12.84 9.28 0.07
C ALA A 326 11.78 9.53 1.16
N ASN A 327 11.50 8.55 2.03
CA ASN A 327 10.41 8.59 3.02
C ASN A 327 9.01 8.72 2.40
N VAL A 328 8.80 8.06 1.25
CA VAL A 328 7.52 7.93 0.59
C VAL A 328 7.01 6.52 0.84
N PRO A 329 5.81 6.32 1.42
CA PRO A 329 5.31 4.99 1.72
C PRO A 329 5.07 4.20 0.44
N VAL A 330 5.49 2.93 0.44
CA VAL A 330 5.46 2.04 -0.71
C VAL A 330 4.60 0.81 -0.45
N PHE A 331 3.67 0.58 -1.37
CA PHE A 331 2.82 -0.60 -1.40
C PHE A 331 3.24 -1.54 -2.52
N VAL A 332 3.08 -2.84 -2.30
CA VAL A 332 3.31 -3.86 -3.33
C VAL A 332 1.99 -4.49 -3.73
N ASN A 333 1.74 -4.55 -5.03
CA ASN A 333 0.51 -5.05 -5.63
C ASN A 333 0.78 -6.19 -6.61
N ALA A 334 -0.24 -7.02 -6.79
CA ALA A 334 -0.38 -8.13 -7.71
C ALA A 334 0.36 -9.42 -7.31
N GLN A 335 -0.32 -10.53 -7.56
CA GLN A 335 0.17 -11.92 -7.40
C GLN A 335 0.66 -12.26 -5.98
N LEU A 336 -0.03 -11.75 -4.94
CA LEU A 336 0.33 -12.05 -3.55
C LEU A 336 -0.43 -13.28 -3.00
N LEU A 337 -1.75 -13.37 -3.22
CA LEU A 337 -2.60 -14.50 -2.82
C LEU A 337 -3.57 -14.89 -3.95
N SER A 338 -3.12 -14.87 -5.19
CA SER A 338 -3.98 -15.06 -6.37
C SER A 338 -4.70 -16.42 -6.38
N SER A 339 -4.11 -17.45 -5.77
CA SER A 339 -4.74 -18.77 -5.60
C SER A 339 -5.99 -18.71 -4.70
N MET A 340 -6.01 -17.80 -3.72
CA MET A 340 -7.14 -17.63 -2.80
C MET A 340 -8.38 -17.00 -3.46
N ARG A 341 -8.28 -16.59 -4.72
CA ARG A 341 -9.47 -16.20 -5.48
C ARG A 341 -10.50 -17.33 -5.57
N ASN A 342 -10.04 -18.58 -5.74
CA ASN A 342 -10.89 -19.73 -5.94
C ASN A 342 -10.70 -20.83 -4.88
N VAL A 343 -9.61 -20.80 -4.13
CA VAL A 343 -9.24 -21.82 -3.14
C VAL A 343 -9.02 -21.15 -1.79
N LYS A 344 -9.50 -21.74 -0.70
CA LYS A 344 -9.39 -21.16 0.64
C LYS A 344 -7.96 -21.12 1.19
N LEU A 345 -7.10 -22.04 0.75
CA LEU A 345 -5.72 -22.15 1.20
C LEU A 345 -4.78 -21.56 0.14
N PRO A 346 -3.85 -20.68 0.52
CA PRO A 346 -2.86 -20.10 -0.39
C PRO A 346 -1.78 -21.11 -0.77
N LEU A 347 -1.07 -20.83 -1.86
CA LEU A 347 0.15 -21.54 -2.19
C LEU A 347 1.28 -21.10 -1.24
N ARG A 348 2.16 -22.05 -0.88
CA ARG A 348 3.32 -21.73 -0.03
C ARG A 348 4.25 -20.69 -0.63
N ALA A 349 4.36 -20.66 -1.96
CA ALA A 349 5.14 -19.65 -2.69
C ALA A 349 4.58 -18.23 -2.50
N GLU A 350 3.25 -18.08 -2.43
CA GLU A 350 2.59 -16.78 -2.19
C GLU A 350 2.86 -16.28 -0.78
N LEU A 351 2.86 -17.15 0.23
CA LEU A 351 3.22 -16.78 1.61
C LEU A 351 4.67 -16.31 1.71
N MET A 352 5.59 -17.01 1.03
CA MET A 352 7.00 -16.60 0.97
C MET A 352 7.17 -15.26 0.25
N ASP A 353 6.38 -14.98 -0.77
CA ASP A 353 6.41 -13.72 -1.51
C ASP A 353 5.91 -12.54 -0.66
N ILE A 354 4.83 -12.74 0.13
CA ILE A 354 4.38 -11.77 1.13
C ILE A 354 5.51 -11.47 2.13
N GLY A 355 6.15 -12.52 2.65
CA GLY A 355 7.29 -12.39 3.56
C GLY A 355 8.43 -11.56 2.95
N ASN A 356 8.80 -11.84 1.69
CA ASN A 356 9.82 -11.08 0.98
C ASN A 356 9.47 -9.59 0.83
N CYS A 357 8.21 -9.25 0.51
CA CYS A 357 7.78 -7.85 0.42
C CYS A 357 7.94 -7.11 1.76
N VAL A 358 7.59 -7.77 2.87
CA VAL A 358 7.73 -7.19 4.21
C VAL A 358 9.21 -7.02 4.59
N LEU A 359 10.06 -8.02 4.31
CA LEU A 359 11.50 -7.98 4.56
C LEU A 359 12.21 -6.95 3.69
N ASP A 360 11.75 -6.71 2.47
CA ASP A 360 12.26 -5.64 1.59
C ASP A 360 11.92 -4.24 2.12
N GLY A 361 10.99 -4.13 3.07
CA GLY A 361 10.62 -2.88 3.73
C GLY A 361 9.39 -2.19 3.15
N ALA A 362 8.46 -2.92 2.54
CA ALA A 362 7.18 -2.36 2.11
C ALA A 362 6.36 -1.81 3.29
N ASP A 363 5.66 -0.70 3.08
CA ASP A 363 4.76 -0.10 4.07
C ASP A 363 3.40 -0.79 4.08
N GLY A 364 2.97 -1.31 2.93
CA GLY A 364 1.72 -2.03 2.82
C GLY A 364 1.68 -2.99 1.63
N LEU A 365 0.68 -3.86 1.65
CA LEU A 365 0.42 -4.85 0.61
C LEU A 365 -1.01 -4.69 0.09
N VAL A 366 -1.20 -4.98 -1.20
CA VAL A 366 -2.50 -4.78 -1.87
C VAL A 366 -3.08 -6.13 -2.30
N LEU A 367 -4.32 -6.39 -1.89
CA LEU A 367 -5.16 -7.46 -2.40
C LEU A 367 -6.08 -6.90 -3.48
N SER A 368 -6.06 -7.49 -4.66
CA SER A 368 -6.81 -7.02 -5.84
C SER A 368 -8.02 -7.92 -6.13
N SER A 369 -7.87 -8.89 -7.02
CA SER A 369 -8.94 -9.81 -7.44
C SER A 369 -9.36 -10.77 -6.33
N GLU A 370 -8.46 -11.09 -5.42
CA GLU A 370 -8.65 -12.00 -4.30
C GLU A 370 -9.79 -11.54 -3.40
N THR A 371 -9.93 -10.24 -3.19
CA THR A 371 -10.98 -9.64 -2.37
C THR A 371 -12.11 -9.02 -3.19
N ALA A 372 -11.87 -8.55 -4.42
CA ALA A 372 -12.88 -7.89 -5.24
C ALA A 372 -13.90 -8.88 -5.84
N VAL A 373 -13.44 -10.05 -6.31
CA VAL A 373 -14.23 -11.07 -7.00
C VAL A 373 -13.97 -12.48 -6.48
N GLY A 374 -12.99 -12.69 -5.60
CA GLY A 374 -12.67 -13.98 -5.00
C GLY A 374 -13.77 -14.48 -4.07
N ILE A 375 -13.78 -15.79 -3.83
CA ILE A 375 -14.79 -16.46 -3.02
C ILE A 375 -14.50 -16.28 -1.51
N TYR A 376 -13.24 -16.03 -1.15
CA TYR A 376 -12.75 -16.01 0.24
C TYR A 376 -12.11 -14.67 0.63
N PRO A 377 -12.81 -13.51 0.51
CA PRO A 377 -12.20 -12.20 0.72
C PRO A 377 -11.71 -11.96 2.16
N VAL A 378 -12.46 -12.41 3.16
CA VAL A 378 -12.13 -12.25 4.59
C VAL A 378 -10.91 -13.09 4.95
N GLU A 379 -10.91 -14.37 4.51
CA GLU A 379 -9.80 -15.30 4.74
C GLU A 379 -8.51 -14.84 4.06
N ALA A 380 -8.60 -14.20 2.86
CA ALA A 380 -7.44 -13.65 2.18
C ALA A 380 -6.80 -12.50 2.97
N VAL A 381 -7.61 -11.59 3.53
CA VAL A 381 -7.13 -10.53 4.41
C VAL A 381 -6.52 -11.10 5.68
N ALA A 382 -7.16 -12.07 6.33
CA ALA A 382 -6.67 -12.70 7.54
C ALA A 382 -5.35 -13.46 7.31
N CYS A 383 -5.24 -14.18 6.19
CA CYS A 383 -4.04 -14.89 5.79
C CYS A 383 -2.87 -13.92 5.56
N MET A 384 -3.10 -12.84 4.80
CA MET A 384 -2.08 -11.80 4.60
C MET A 384 -1.67 -11.17 5.93
N ALA A 385 -2.63 -10.87 6.82
CA ALA A 385 -2.35 -10.26 8.12
C ALA A 385 -1.48 -11.15 9.01
N SER A 386 -1.77 -12.45 9.08
CA SER A 386 -0.96 -13.41 9.86
C SER A 386 0.44 -13.58 9.28
N THR A 387 0.57 -13.72 7.95
CA THR A 387 1.87 -13.85 7.28
C THR A 387 2.74 -12.61 7.46
N CYS A 388 2.13 -11.41 7.40
CA CYS A 388 2.87 -10.17 7.68
C CYS A 388 3.43 -10.13 9.09
N LYS A 389 2.68 -10.56 10.11
CA LYS A 389 3.14 -10.60 11.51
C LYS A 389 4.39 -11.49 11.68
N GLU A 390 4.38 -12.68 11.08
CA GLU A 390 5.52 -13.58 11.09
C GLU A 390 6.75 -12.95 10.42
N ALA A 391 6.56 -12.38 9.24
CA ALA A 391 7.65 -11.75 8.51
C ALA A 391 8.21 -10.50 9.24
N GLU A 392 7.36 -9.71 9.88
CA GLU A 392 7.75 -8.52 10.66
C GLU A 392 8.67 -8.86 11.84
N ALA A 393 8.44 -10.00 12.49
CA ALA A 393 9.28 -10.48 13.55
C ALA A 393 10.71 -10.79 13.06
N CYS A 394 10.85 -11.21 11.81
CA CYS A 394 12.13 -11.56 11.17
C CYS A 394 12.91 -10.34 10.63
N VAL A 395 12.39 -9.12 10.70
CA VAL A 395 13.08 -7.93 10.17
C VAL A 395 14.29 -7.59 11.04
N TRP A 396 15.46 -7.44 10.43
CA TRP A 396 16.68 -6.97 11.11
C TRP A 396 16.60 -5.45 11.36
N THR A 397 15.79 -5.06 12.32
CA THR A 397 15.41 -3.66 12.58
C THR A 397 16.57 -2.77 12.97
N LYS A 398 17.58 -3.32 13.70
CA LYS A 398 18.80 -2.58 14.05
C LYS A 398 19.57 -2.11 12.81
N GLN A 399 19.80 -3.02 11.86
CA GLN A 399 20.53 -2.69 10.63
C GLN A 399 19.74 -1.75 9.75
N PHE A 400 18.44 -2.01 9.60
CA PHE A 400 17.54 -1.15 8.81
C PHE A 400 17.53 0.30 9.33
N PHE A 401 17.50 0.49 10.65
CA PHE A 401 17.60 1.80 11.27
C PHE A 401 18.92 2.50 10.93
N LEU A 402 20.06 1.80 11.09
CA LEU A 402 21.38 2.35 10.79
C LEU A 402 21.51 2.75 9.32
N ASP A 403 21.06 1.90 8.40
CA ASP A 403 21.09 2.18 6.96
C ASP A 403 20.30 3.46 6.60
N ILE A 404 19.12 3.65 7.22
CA ILE A 404 18.33 4.87 6.97
C ILE A 404 18.98 6.11 7.59
N VAL A 405 19.56 6.00 8.78
CA VAL A 405 20.28 7.11 9.43
C VAL A 405 21.45 7.54 8.56
N ASP A 406 22.27 6.62 8.07
CA ASP A 406 23.43 6.89 7.23
C ASP A 406 23.08 7.54 5.89
N HIS A 407 21.86 7.24 5.37
CA HIS A 407 21.35 7.86 4.15
C HIS A 407 20.51 9.13 4.39
N THR A 408 20.35 9.56 5.63
CA THR A 408 19.66 10.83 5.94
C THR A 408 20.61 12.00 5.79
N TYR A 409 20.18 13.05 5.06
CA TYR A 409 21.00 14.23 4.82
C TYR A 409 21.50 14.87 6.12
N PHE A 410 22.74 15.35 6.07
CA PHE A 410 23.37 16.08 7.16
C PHE A 410 23.73 17.51 6.70
N PRO A 411 23.39 18.59 7.45
CA PRO A 411 22.56 18.57 8.68
C PRO A 411 21.07 18.29 8.40
N CYS A 412 20.41 17.57 9.30
CA CYS A 412 18.98 17.31 9.21
C CYS A 412 18.17 18.32 10.03
N ASP A 413 16.86 18.43 9.74
CA ASP A 413 15.95 19.30 10.47
C ASP A 413 15.66 18.78 11.89
N GLN A 414 15.15 19.66 12.75
CA GLN A 414 14.85 19.36 14.15
C GLN A 414 13.89 18.18 14.30
N ALA A 415 12.85 18.09 13.47
CA ALA A 415 11.86 17.04 13.56
C ALA A 415 12.43 15.67 13.18
N SER A 416 13.30 15.60 12.17
CA SER A 416 14.01 14.38 11.77
C SER A 416 15.00 13.93 12.84
N SER A 417 15.76 14.86 13.42
CA SER A 417 16.68 14.56 14.54
C SER A 417 15.93 13.99 15.73
N LEU A 418 14.77 14.58 16.08
CA LEU A 418 13.96 14.14 17.19
C LEU A 418 13.34 12.75 16.93
N ALA A 419 12.92 12.49 15.70
CA ALA A 419 12.39 11.19 15.29
C ALA A 419 13.47 10.08 15.37
N MET A 420 14.69 10.36 14.91
CA MET A 420 15.85 9.45 15.09
C MET A 420 16.11 9.15 16.57
N ALA A 421 16.16 10.21 17.40
CA ALA A 421 16.37 10.07 18.84
C ALA A 421 15.27 9.24 19.51
N ALA A 422 14.02 9.43 19.10
CA ALA A 422 12.87 8.68 19.63
C ALA A 422 12.96 7.19 19.29
N VAL A 423 13.28 6.85 18.05
CA VAL A 423 13.42 5.45 17.62
C VAL A 423 14.62 4.79 18.30
N LEU A 424 15.75 5.50 18.41
CA LEU A 424 16.92 4.99 19.15
C LEU A 424 16.60 4.77 20.63
N ALA A 425 15.92 5.72 21.28
CA ALA A 425 15.50 5.57 22.67
C ALA A 425 14.55 4.38 22.83
N ALA A 426 13.56 4.23 21.94
CA ALA A 426 12.64 3.10 21.97
C ALA A 426 13.36 1.75 21.80
N GLN A 427 14.33 1.66 20.90
CA GLN A 427 15.14 0.45 20.73
C GLN A 427 15.99 0.10 21.96
N ARG A 428 16.62 1.11 22.58
CA ARG A 428 17.49 0.90 23.76
C ARG A 428 16.73 0.58 25.03
N LEU A 429 15.53 1.10 25.17
CA LEU A 429 14.65 0.84 26.30
C LEU A 429 13.78 -0.41 26.11
N MET A 430 13.80 -1.03 24.92
CA MET A 430 12.82 -2.05 24.55
C MET A 430 11.38 -1.54 24.77
N ALA A 431 11.12 -0.29 24.35
CA ALA A 431 9.84 0.36 24.59
C ALA A 431 8.69 -0.39 23.92
N ALA A 432 7.55 -0.49 24.62
CA ALA A 432 6.34 -1.12 24.13
C ALA A 432 5.70 -0.34 22.97
N GLY A 433 5.95 0.98 22.89
CA GLY A 433 5.49 1.81 21.79
C GLY A 433 6.03 3.23 21.82
N ILE A 434 5.82 3.94 20.70
CA ILE A 434 6.09 5.37 20.56
C ILE A 434 4.75 6.09 20.42
N VAL A 435 4.40 6.98 21.34
CA VAL A 435 3.18 7.79 21.29
C VAL A 435 3.50 9.13 20.63
N VAL A 436 2.86 9.41 19.50
CA VAL A 436 3.05 10.64 18.74
C VAL A 436 1.78 11.48 18.77
N LEU A 437 1.82 12.64 19.40
CA LEU A 437 0.71 13.58 19.40
C LEU A 437 0.82 14.50 18.18
N THR A 438 -0.09 14.35 17.23
CA THR A 438 0.04 15.03 15.93
C THR A 438 -1.23 15.75 15.49
N THR A 439 -1.02 16.89 14.81
CA THR A 439 -2.08 17.66 14.12
C THR A 439 -1.98 17.52 12.60
N ASN A 440 -0.88 16.96 12.11
CA ASN A 440 -0.63 16.68 10.70
C ASN A 440 0.08 15.32 10.56
N LEU A 441 0.37 14.89 9.35
CA LEU A 441 1.02 13.61 9.10
C LEU A 441 2.51 13.59 9.51
N ARG A 442 3.19 14.77 9.51
CA ARG A 442 4.65 14.89 9.50
C ARG A 442 5.35 14.18 10.66
N SER A 443 4.91 14.41 11.89
CA SER A 443 5.57 13.82 13.06
C SER A 443 5.52 12.28 13.04
N ALA A 444 4.37 11.73 12.67
CA ALA A 444 4.19 10.28 12.63
C ALA A 444 4.98 9.63 11.48
N TYR A 445 4.96 10.21 10.27
CA TYR A 445 5.70 9.65 9.16
C TYR A 445 7.22 9.76 9.33
N LEU A 446 7.73 10.81 9.99
CA LEU A 446 9.16 10.92 10.29
C LEU A 446 9.61 9.82 11.26
N VAL A 447 8.80 9.47 12.26
CA VAL A 447 9.11 8.34 13.14
C VAL A 447 9.03 7.01 12.35
N ALA A 448 8.00 6.84 11.52
CA ALA A 448 7.84 5.64 10.70
C ALA A 448 8.99 5.45 9.70
N LYS A 449 9.59 6.54 9.18
CA LYS A 449 10.80 6.52 8.33
C LYS A 449 11.90 5.68 8.93
N PHE A 450 12.18 5.85 10.21
CA PHE A 450 13.28 5.16 10.90
C PHE A 450 12.93 3.75 11.38
N ARG A 451 11.77 3.22 10.94
CA ARG A 451 11.37 1.80 11.08
C ARG A 451 11.51 1.27 12.50
N PRO A 452 10.87 1.88 13.51
CA PRO A 452 10.88 1.35 14.86
C PRO A 452 10.29 -0.06 14.89
N ARG A 453 10.76 -0.85 15.82
CA ARG A 453 10.29 -2.21 16.05
C ARG A 453 8.90 -2.23 16.72
N CYS A 454 8.70 -1.28 17.63
CA CYS A 454 7.44 -1.12 18.34
C CYS A 454 6.42 -0.29 17.51
N PRO A 455 5.12 -0.42 17.79
CA PRO A 455 4.09 0.37 17.13
C PRO A 455 4.21 1.87 17.46
N ILE A 456 3.78 2.69 16.49
CA ILE A 456 3.67 4.15 16.62
C ILE A 456 2.19 4.48 16.83
N LEU A 457 1.83 4.89 18.05
CA LEU A 457 0.47 5.31 18.39
C LEU A 457 0.31 6.80 18.03
N ALA A 458 -0.28 7.07 16.87
CA ALA A 458 -0.45 8.44 16.39
C ALA A 458 -1.82 9.00 16.86
N VAL A 459 -1.81 9.83 17.89
CA VAL A 459 -3.02 10.43 18.46
C VAL A 459 -3.31 11.76 17.77
N THR A 460 -4.45 11.84 17.13
CA THR A 460 -4.90 13.05 16.42
C THR A 460 -6.37 13.34 16.66
N ARG A 461 -6.77 14.61 16.54
CA ARG A 461 -8.17 15.05 16.54
C ARG A 461 -8.79 15.15 15.16
N TYR A 462 -8.02 14.92 14.12
CA TYR A 462 -8.42 15.13 12.72
C TYR A 462 -8.64 13.81 12.01
N MET A 463 -9.91 13.47 11.73
CA MET A 463 -10.28 12.22 11.04
C MET A 463 -9.57 12.03 9.68
N PRO A 464 -9.42 13.03 8.80
CA PRO A 464 -8.69 12.84 7.53
C PRO A 464 -7.23 12.44 7.75
N ILE A 465 -6.58 13.03 8.77
CA ILE A 465 -5.20 12.68 9.12
C ILE A 465 -5.14 11.23 9.64
N ALA A 466 -6.05 10.86 10.56
CA ALA A 466 -6.11 9.50 11.09
C ALA A 466 -6.24 8.44 9.98
N LYS A 467 -7.06 8.71 8.96
CA LYS A 467 -7.25 7.79 7.83
C LYS A 467 -5.99 7.65 6.97
N GLN A 468 -5.34 8.75 6.60
CA GLN A 468 -4.15 8.73 5.78
C GLN A 468 -2.93 8.15 6.48
N LEU A 469 -2.87 8.18 7.81
CA LEU A 469 -1.78 7.57 8.59
C LEU A 469 -1.64 6.07 8.36
N HIS A 470 -2.68 5.40 7.87
CA HIS A 470 -2.58 3.99 7.46
C HIS A 470 -1.64 3.74 6.27
N MET A 471 -1.15 4.77 5.58
CA MET A 471 -0.18 4.59 4.50
C MET A 471 1.21 4.21 5.02
N TRP A 472 1.56 4.53 6.26
CA TRP A 472 2.89 4.26 6.83
C TRP A 472 2.92 3.02 7.71
N ARG A 473 3.97 2.24 7.53
CA ARG A 473 4.20 1.03 8.32
C ARG A 473 4.34 1.37 9.81
N GLY A 474 3.68 0.56 10.64
CA GLY A 474 3.77 0.64 12.10
C GLY A 474 2.97 1.77 12.72
N VAL A 475 2.31 2.63 11.94
CA VAL A 475 1.50 3.73 12.46
C VAL A 475 0.08 3.25 12.72
N ILE A 476 -0.34 3.35 13.96
CA ILE A 476 -1.71 3.06 14.42
C ILE A 476 -2.39 4.38 14.75
N PRO A 477 -3.31 4.84 13.91
CA PRO A 477 -4.02 6.09 14.16
C PRO A 477 -5.07 5.92 15.26
N LEU A 478 -5.05 6.86 16.21
CA LEU A 478 -6.01 6.95 17.28
C LEU A 478 -6.71 8.32 17.21
N LEU A 479 -8.01 8.30 16.94
CA LEU A 479 -8.81 9.52 16.93
C LEU A 479 -9.21 9.87 18.36
N TYR A 480 -8.81 11.06 18.80
CA TYR A 480 -9.14 11.61 20.10
C TYR A 480 -10.15 12.74 19.94
N GLU A 481 -11.37 12.55 20.44
CA GLU A 481 -12.51 13.43 20.16
C GLU A 481 -12.79 14.46 21.25
N GLU A 482 -12.14 14.33 22.42
CA GLU A 482 -12.34 15.29 23.50
C GLU A 482 -11.81 16.68 23.13
N THR A 483 -12.47 17.68 23.63
CA THR A 483 -12.08 19.08 23.45
C THR A 483 -10.70 19.34 24.06
N PRO A 484 -9.91 20.26 23.46
CA PRO A 484 -8.62 20.63 24.02
C PRO A 484 -8.76 21.15 25.44
N ASP A 485 -7.90 20.67 26.34
CA ASP A 485 -7.81 21.21 27.70
C ASP A 485 -7.13 22.59 27.63
N PRO A 486 -7.58 23.58 28.42
CA PRO A 486 -6.92 24.89 28.53
C PRO A 486 -5.45 24.77 28.91
N GLU A 487 -5.10 23.83 29.79
CA GLU A 487 -3.74 23.56 30.19
C GLU A 487 -3.08 22.54 29.28
N TRP A 488 -2.03 22.98 28.59
CA TRP A 488 -1.34 22.16 27.58
C TRP A 488 -0.77 20.85 28.14
N GLN A 489 -0.20 20.89 29.32
CA GLN A 489 0.40 19.71 29.95
C GLN A 489 -0.68 18.65 30.25
N THR A 490 -1.78 19.06 30.83
CA THR A 490 -2.93 18.22 31.11
C THR A 490 -3.54 17.63 29.84
N ASP A 491 -3.60 18.42 28.75
CA ASP A 491 -4.06 17.92 27.44
C ASP A 491 -3.15 16.83 26.87
N ILE A 492 -1.84 16.97 27.01
CA ILE A 492 -0.87 15.94 26.61
C ILE A 492 -1.10 14.66 27.42
N GLU A 493 -1.19 14.77 28.72
CA GLU A 493 -1.33 13.62 29.64
C GLU A 493 -2.62 12.83 29.36
N LYS A 494 -3.74 13.53 29.17
CA LYS A 494 -5.01 12.89 28.79
C LYS A 494 -4.90 12.11 27.47
N ARG A 495 -4.23 12.67 26.46
CA ARG A 495 -4.04 12.00 25.16
C ARG A 495 -3.08 10.81 25.25
N VAL A 496 -2.03 10.92 26.05
CA VAL A 496 -1.11 9.82 26.31
C VAL A 496 -1.82 8.71 27.06
N PHE A 497 -2.56 9.05 28.11
CA PHE A 497 -3.37 8.09 28.87
C PHE A 497 -4.41 7.39 27.99
N PHE A 498 -5.08 8.11 27.09
CA PHE A 498 -6.00 7.52 26.12
C PHE A 498 -5.30 6.47 25.24
N ALA A 499 -4.10 6.79 24.72
CA ALA A 499 -3.34 5.88 23.87
C ALA A 499 -2.85 4.64 24.64
N THR A 500 -2.30 4.81 25.84
CA THR A 500 -1.79 3.71 26.66
C THR A 500 -2.90 2.83 27.19
N LYS A 501 -4.02 3.40 27.62
CA LYS A 501 -5.22 2.64 28.02
C LYS A 501 -5.73 1.75 26.88
N TRP A 502 -5.83 2.30 25.68
CA TRP A 502 -6.21 1.51 24.52
C TRP A 502 -5.18 0.39 24.24
N ALA A 503 -3.90 0.69 24.28
CA ALA A 503 -2.83 -0.26 24.04
C ALA A 503 -2.83 -1.42 25.05
N THR A 504 -3.09 -1.12 26.31
CA THR A 504 -3.24 -2.12 27.37
C THR A 504 -4.47 -3.01 27.15
N GLN A 505 -5.59 -2.41 26.74
CA GLN A 505 -6.80 -3.18 26.37
C GLN A 505 -6.57 -4.13 25.19
N GLN A 506 -5.70 -3.75 24.23
CA GLN A 506 -5.33 -4.62 23.12
C GLN A 506 -4.25 -5.66 23.50
N GLY A 507 -3.72 -5.63 24.69
CA GLY A 507 -2.81 -6.65 25.24
C GLY A 507 -1.35 -6.55 24.77
N PHE A 508 -0.95 -5.44 24.11
CA PHE A 508 0.45 -5.27 23.66
C PHE A 508 1.27 -4.29 24.52
N MET A 509 0.64 -3.62 25.46
CA MET A 509 1.30 -2.85 26.52
C MET A 509 0.84 -3.33 27.90
N ARG A 510 1.74 -3.28 28.86
CA ARG A 510 1.48 -3.61 30.27
C ARG A 510 1.79 -2.41 31.15
N ILE A 511 1.19 -2.35 32.32
CA ILE A 511 1.54 -1.35 33.34
C ILE A 511 3.00 -1.53 33.70
N GLY A 512 3.77 -0.44 33.69
CA GLY A 512 5.21 -0.44 33.93
C GLY A 512 6.08 -0.55 32.68
N ASP A 513 5.50 -0.83 31.49
CA ASP A 513 6.29 -0.85 30.26
C ASP A 513 6.79 0.57 29.90
N PRO A 514 8.04 0.71 29.40
CA PRO A 514 8.55 1.99 28.94
C PRO A 514 7.91 2.38 27.62
N ILE A 515 7.58 3.66 27.45
CA ILE A 515 7.10 4.28 26.24
C ILE A 515 7.87 5.55 25.93
N VAL A 516 7.95 5.91 24.64
CA VAL A 516 8.52 7.17 24.19
C VAL A 516 7.41 8.08 23.70
N ILE A 517 7.37 9.31 24.17
CA ILE A 517 6.33 10.30 23.83
C ILE A 517 6.95 11.42 23.01
N LEU A 518 6.33 11.72 21.85
CA LEU A 518 6.65 12.85 21.00
C LEU A 518 5.49 13.85 20.97
N SER A 519 5.75 15.10 21.34
CA SER A 519 4.74 16.15 21.36
C SER A 519 5.31 17.52 20.97
N GLY A 520 4.43 18.48 20.70
CA GLY A 520 4.77 19.90 20.72
C GLY A 520 4.90 20.40 22.16
N TRP A 521 5.47 21.57 22.38
CA TRP A 521 5.66 22.10 23.73
C TRP A 521 4.57 23.09 24.16
N ARG A 522 3.72 23.55 23.24
CA ARG A 522 2.58 24.46 23.50
C ARG A 522 1.43 24.27 22.53
N HIS A 523 0.26 24.77 22.87
CA HIS A 523 -0.90 24.84 21.98
C HIS A 523 -0.55 25.53 20.64
N GLY A 524 -1.08 25.00 19.54
CA GLY A 524 -0.86 25.55 18.21
C GLY A 524 0.55 25.35 17.65
N SER A 525 1.44 24.66 18.35
CA SER A 525 2.75 24.29 17.81
C SER A 525 2.57 23.33 16.64
N THR A 526 3.01 23.74 15.45
CA THR A 526 3.06 22.89 14.25
C THR A 526 4.29 22.00 14.26
N ASN A 527 5.24 22.23 15.16
CA ASN A 527 6.50 21.51 15.25
C ASN A 527 6.54 20.61 16.47
N THR A 528 6.87 19.35 16.26
CA THR A 528 7.23 18.41 17.32
C THR A 528 8.62 18.77 17.81
N CYS A 529 8.76 19.06 19.10
CA CYS A 529 10.02 19.54 19.68
C CYS A 529 10.31 18.96 21.07
N SER A 530 9.46 18.09 21.58
CA SER A 530 9.62 17.46 22.89
C SER A 530 9.63 15.95 22.75
N LEU A 531 10.64 15.30 23.35
CA LEU A 531 10.75 13.86 23.55
C LEU A 531 10.74 13.59 25.06
N ARG A 532 9.89 12.70 25.51
CA ARG A 532 9.85 12.23 26.90
C ARG A 532 9.81 10.72 26.93
N ILE A 533 10.47 10.14 27.94
CA ILE A 533 10.35 8.74 28.29
C ILE A 533 9.38 8.66 29.46
N HIS A 534 8.45 7.75 29.38
CA HIS A 534 7.41 7.56 30.41
C HIS A 534 7.14 6.08 30.57
N PHE A 535 6.54 5.70 31.69
CA PHE A 535 6.12 4.33 31.94
C PHE A 535 4.59 4.26 31.94
N VAL A 536 4.05 3.16 31.43
CA VAL A 536 2.59 2.98 31.36
C VAL A 536 2.04 2.93 32.79
N GLU A 537 1.16 3.87 33.10
CA GLU A 537 0.48 3.99 34.39
C GLU A 537 -0.83 3.19 34.42
N SER A 538 -1.36 2.93 35.62
CA SER A 538 -2.60 2.19 35.86
C SER A 538 -3.86 3.02 35.49
#